data_1deaad37d59dfd9f5daa3f75a89fbb25
#
_entry.id   1deaad37d59dfd9f5daa3f75a89fbb25
#
_cell.length_a   1.000
_cell.length_b   1.000
_cell.length_c   1.000
_cell.angle_alpha   90.00
_cell.angle_beta   90.00
_cell.angle_gamma   90.00
#
_symmetry.space_group_name_H-M   'P 1'
#
loop_
_entity.id
_entity.type
_entity.pdbx_description
1 polymer ?
#
loop_
_entity_poly.entity_id
_entity_poly.type
_entity_poly.pdbx_seq_one_letter_code
_entity_poly.pdbx_strand_id
1 'polypeptide(L)'
;MSEHAIRDIITSDLDVLFCGINPGQSTAHQGFHFAHPGNRFWKVIHLAGFTQQQLKPEEEQRLTETGCGITMLVERPTVQASELAPDELRDGGKRLMEKVLDYQPAALAILGKDAFRRAFKQSKVEWGKQPICMGKTQVWVLPNPSGLNRASLDEMVEAYRQLYVELHAGNE
;
A
#
# COMPACT_ATOMS: atom_id res chain seq x y z
N MET A 1 -16.13 -17.72 -14.66
CA MET A 1 -15.36 -16.58 -14.41
C MET A 1 -15.78 -15.84 -13.25
N SER A 2 -14.99 -15.75 -12.34
CA SER A 2 -15.41 -15.24 -11.07
C SER A 2 -14.49 -14.16 -10.52
N GLU A 3 -13.42 -13.89 -11.21
CA GLU A 3 -12.51 -12.85 -10.76
C GLU A 3 -12.96 -11.48 -11.24
N HIS A 4 -12.83 -10.49 -10.36
CA HIS A 4 -13.13 -9.11 -10.66
C HIS A 4 -11.83 -8.33 -10.81
N ALA A 5 -11.82 -7.39 -11.75
CA ALA A 5 -10.67 -6.50 -11.89
C ALA A 5 -10.53 -5.64 -10.64
N ILE A 6 -9.32 -5.59 -10.10
CA ILE A 6 -9.03 -4.75 -8.95
C ILE A 6 -8.48 -3.43 -9.50
N ARG A 7 -9.22 -2.35 -9.26
CA ARG A 7 -8.87 -1.03 -9.78
C ARG A 7 -8.20 -0.21 -8.70
N ASP A 8 -7.30 0.66 -9.14
CA ASP A 8 -6.72 1.63 -8.22
C ASP A 8 -7.80 2.54 -7.63
N ILE A 9 -7.59 2.91 -6.39
CA ILE A 9 -8.40 3.94 -5.73
C ILE A 9 -7.47 5.13 -5.59
N ILE A 10 -7.54 6.04 -6.55
CA ILE A 10 -6.54 7.09 -6.66
C ILE A 10 -7.16 8.37 -7.22
N THR A 11 -6.80 9.49 -6.62
CA THR A 11 -7.14 10.83 -7.09
C THR A 11 -5.90 11.69 -6.98
N SER A 12 -5.92 12.89 -7.56
CA SER A 12 -4.79 13.80 -7.45
C SER A 12 -4.64 14.32 -6.03
N ASP A 13 -3.41 14.59 -5.65
CA ASP A 13 -3.06 15.29 -4.40
C ASP A 13 -3.49 14.57 -3.12
N LEU A 14 -3.44 13.24 -3.13
CA LEU A 14 -3.67 12.45 -1.92
C LEU A 14 -2.56 12.72 -0.89
N ASP A 15 -2.90 12.57 0.38
CA ASP A 15 -1.90 12.58 1.46
C ASP A 15 -1.00 11.36 1.34
N VAL A 16 -1.60 10.19 1.10
CA VAL A 16 -0.84 8.95 0.97
C VAL A 16 -1.49 8.02 -0.05
N LEU A 17 -0.64 7.40 -0.86
CA LEU A 17 -1.03 6.30 -1.74
C LEU A 17 -0.39 5.03 -1.18
N PHE A 18 -1.22 4.11 -0.69
CA PHE A 18 -0.75 2.81 -0.21
C PHE A 18 -0.59 1.87 -1.40
N CYS A 19 0.54 1.22 -1.50
CA CYS A 19 0.83 0.30 -2.59
C CYS A 19 1.03 -1.12 -2.06
N GLY A 20 0.04 -1.97 -2.28
CA GLY A 20 0.17 -3.40 -1.99
C GLY A 20 1.05 -4.07 -3.04
N ILE A 21 1.43 -5.31 -2.77
CA ILE A 21 2.31 -6.05 -3.70
C ILE A 21 1.49 -6.52 -4.89
N ASN A 22 0.45 -7.29 -4.64
CA ASN A 22 -0.49 -7.74 -5.67
C ASN A 22 -1.77 -8.24 -5.00
N PRO A 23 -2.88 -8.36 -5.75
CA PRO A 23 -4.11 -8.89 -5.16
C PRO A 23 -3.92 -10.35 -4.77
N GLY A 24 -4.40 -10.70 -3.57
CA GLY A 24 -4.55 -12.11 -3.23
C GLY A 24 -5.76 -12.69 -3.98
N GLN A 25 -5.91 -14.00 -3.95
CA GLN A 25 -7.03 -14.63 -4.65
C GLN A 25 -8.39 -14.23 -4.08
N SER A 26 -8.49 -14.07 -2.77
CA SER A 26 -9.73 -13.58 -2.15
C SER A 26 -10.08 -12.18 -2.61
N THR A 27 -9.09 -11.29 -2.71
CA THR A 27 -9.27 -9.94 -3.20
C THR A 27 -9.76 -9.97 -4.65
N ALA A 28 -9.09 -10.75 -5.52
CA ALA A 28 -9.49 -10.86 -6.91
C ALA A 28 -10.90 -11.43 -7.06
N HIS A 29 -11.25 -12.41 -6.24
CA HIS A 29 -12.58 -13.02 -6.27
C HIS A 29 -13.68 -12.05 -5.80
N GLN A 30 -13.43 -11.30 -4.75
CA GLN A 30 -14.41 -10.37 -4.19
C GLN A 30 -14.45 -9.03 -4.91
N GLY A 31 -13.35 -8.62 -5.55
CA GLY A 31 -13.29 -7.36 -6.28
C GLY A 31 -12.96 -6.15 -5.41
N PHE A 32 -12.52 -6.34 -4.17
CA PHE A 32 -12.17 -5.25 -3.25
C PHE A 32 -10.77 -5.44 -2.69
N HIS A 33 -10.06 -4.33 -2.50
CA HIS A 33 -8.71 -4.35 -1.96
C HIS A 33 -8.65 -4.91 -0.54
N PHE A 34 -7.64 -5.74 -0.30
CA PHE A 34 -7.36 -6.30 1.04
C PHE A 34 -8.58 -6.99 1.65
N ALA A 35 -9.31 -7.74 0.82
CA ALA A 35 -10.58 -8.34 1.21
C ALA A 35 -10.46 -9.66 1.98
N HIS A 36 -9.28 -10.27 2.00
CA HIS A 36 -9.08 -11.51 2.74
C HIS A 36 -9.36 -11.28 4.23
N PRO A 37 -10.14 -12.16 4.91
CA PRO A 37 -10.48 -11.92 6.31
C PRO A 37 -9.28 -11.80 7.25
N GLY A 38 -8.15 -12.42 6.91
CA GLY A 38 -6.93 -12.31 7.70
C GLY A 38 -6.12 -11.05 7.44
N ASN A 39 -6.49 -10.25 6.44
CA ASN A 39 -5.75 -9.04 6.13
C ASN A 39 -6.08 -7.94 7.12
N ARG A 40 -5.06 -7.26 7.63
CA ARG A 40 -5.22 -6.26 8.68
C ARG A 40 -5.18 -4.82 8.17
N PHE A 41 -5.12 -4.60 6.85
CA PHE A 41 -4.96 -3.27 6.29
C PHE A 41 -6.00 -2.27 6.80
N TRP A 42 -7.28 -2.62 6.67
CA TRP A 42 -8.37 -1.70 7.03
C TRP A 42 -8.35 -1.36 8.51
N LYS A 43 -8.04 -2.34 9.35
CA LYS A 43 -7.93 -2.14 10.79
C LYS A 43 -6.71 -1.29 11.14
N VAL A 44 -5.57 -1.58 10.51
CA VAL A 44 -4.31 -0.89 10.81
C VAL A 44 -4.40 0.60 10.45
N ILE A 45 -4.92 0.94 9.27
CA ILE A 45 -5.00 2.35 8.91
C ILE A 45 -5.97 3.12 9.79
N HIS A 46 -7.03 2.48 10.27
CA HIS A 46 -7.94 3.09 11.22
C HIS A 46 -7.23 3.36 12.56
N LEU A 47 -6.59 2.35 13.11
CA LEU A 47 -5.91 2.48 14.40
C LEU A 47 -4.71 3.43 14.33
N ALA A 48 -4.09 3.56 13.18
CA ALA A 48 -2.97 4.47 12.98
C ALA A 48 -3.41 5.93 12.83
N GLY A 49 -4.69 6.18 12.57
CA GLY A 49 -5.24 7.54 12.48
C GLY A 49 -5.74 7.98 11.11
N PHE A 50 -5.54 7.18 10.08
CA PHE A 50 -5.89 7.60 8.71
C PHE A 50 -7.38 7.68 8.45
N THR A 51 -8.19 6.87 9.12
CA THR A 51 -9.64 6.91 8.97
C THR A 51 -10.29 7.05 10.34
N GLN A 52 -11.42 7.77 10.39
CA GLN A 52 -12.13 7.98 11.65
C GLN A 52 -12.82 6.72 12.16
N GLN A 53 -13.18 5.83 11.25
CA GLN A 53 -13.76 4.54 11.61
C GLN A 53 -13.15 3.48 10.72
N GLN A 54 -13.22 2.23 11.16
CA GLN A 54 -12.70 1.13 10.37
C GLN A 54 -13.64 0.85 9.20
N LEU A 55 -13.12 1.05 7.98
CA LEU A 55 -13.87 0.75 6.77
C LEU A 55 -13.84 -0.74 6.49
N LYS A 56 -14.88 -1.22 5.80
CA LYS A 56 -14.90 -2.57 5.24
C LYS A 56 -14.34 -2.53 3.83
N PRO A 57 -13.82 -3.66 3.31
CA PRO A 57 -13.31 -3.66 1.93
C PRO A 57 -14.33 -3.14 0.90
N GLU A 58 -15.60 -3.46 1.06
CA GLU A 58 -16.65 -3.00 0.14
C GLU A 58 -16.92 -1.50 0.25
N GLU A 59 -16.38 -0.83 1.26
CA GLU A 59 -16.45 0.62 1.43
C GLU A 59 -15.19 1.33 0.92
N GLU A 60 -14.36 0.64 0.16
CA GLU A 60 -13.04 1.14 -0.24
C GLU A 60 -13.09 2.49 -0.96
N GLN A 61 -14.18 2.79 -1.68
CA GLN A 61 -14.29 4.06 -2.40
C GLN A 61 -14.37 5.27 -1.47
N ARG A 62 -14.71 5.06 -0.21
CA ARG A 62 -14.74 6.15 0.77
C ARG A 62 -13.35 6.59 1.21
N LEU A 63 -12.33 5.80 0.87
CA LEU A 63 -10.97 6.06 1.33
C LEU A 63 -10.42 7.40 0.81
N THR A 64 -10.77 7.78 -0.42
CA THR A 64 -10.30 9.05 -0.98
C THR A 64 -10.80 10.26 -0.22
N GLU A 65 -11.92 10.14 0.50
CA GLU A 65 -12.44 11.22 1.34
C GLU A 65 -11.49 11.54 2.50
N THR A 66 -10.62 10.61 2.85
CA THR A 66 -9.66 10.78 3.95
C THR A 66 -8.27 11.16 3.45
N GLY A 67 -8.12 11.40 2.15
CA GLY A 67 -6.81 11.70 1.57
C GLY A 67 -5.95 10.47 1.28
N CYS A 68 -6.54 9.29 1.30
CA CYS A 68 -5.82 8.03 1.09
C CYS A 68 -6.24 7.37 -0.21
N GLY A 69 -5.33 6.60 -0.77
CA GLY A 69 -5.63 5.79 -1.95
C GLY A 69 -4.92 4.46 -1.89
N ILE A 70 -5.22 3.58 -2.82
CA ILE A 70 -4.64 2.24 -2.91
C ILE A 70 -4.29 1.92 -4.35
N THR A 71 -3.09 1.38 -4.56
CA THR A 71 -2.69 0.79 -5.82
C THR A 71 -1.94 -0.52 -5.53
N MET A 72 -1.63 -1.26 -6.57
CA MET A 72 -0.86 -2.50 -6.47
C MET A 72 0.36 -2.42 -7.37
N LEU A 73 1.45 -3.02 -6.93
CA LEU A 73 2.68 -3.08 -7.70
C LEU A 73 2.51 -3.97 -8.93
N VAL A 74 1.83 -5.10 -8.76
CA VAL A 74 1.54 -6.06 -9.82
C VAL A 74 0.05 -6.40 -9.80
N GLU A 75 -0.57 -6.49 -10.98
CA GLU A 75 -2.00 -6.75 -11.08
C GLU A 75 -2.38 -8.23 -10.99
N ARG A 76 -1.43 -9.13 -11.29
CA ARG A 76 -1.71 -10.56 -11.34
C ARG A 76 -1.95 -11.12 -9.93
N PRO A 77 -3.12 -11.75 -9.67
CA PRO A 77 -3.37 -12.34 -8.36
C PRO A 77 -2.58 -13.61 -8.14
N THR A 78 -2.14 -13.82 -6.90
CA THR A 78 -1.46 -15.05 -6.49
C THR A 78 -1.89 -15.41 -5.08
N VAL A 79 -1.59 -16.63 -4.66
CA VAL A 79 -1.80 -17.04 -3.28
C VAL A 79 -0.76 -16.38 -2.37
N GLN A 80 0.49 -16.34 -2.80
CA GLN A 80 1.58 -15.70 -2.07
C GLN A 80 2.36 -14.78 -3.01
N ALA A 81 2.81 -13.65 -2.46
CA ALA A 81 3.59 -12.69 -3.24
C ALA A 81 4.90 -13.29 -3.76
N SER A 82 5.44 -14.30 -3.10
CA SER A 82 6.65 -14.98 -3.53
C SER A 82 6.52 -15.67 -4.90
N GLU A 83 5.28 -15.85 -5.38
CA GLU A 83 5.03 -16.43 -6.70
C GLU A 83 5.31 -15.46 -7.85
N LEU A 84 5.50 -14.18 -7.55
CA LEU A 84 5.76 -13.17 -8.57
C LEU A 84 7.22 -13.25 -9.03
N ALA A 85 7.40 -13.15 -10.35
CA ALA A 85 8.75 -13.14 -10.93
C ALA A 85 9.43 -11.78 -10.68
N PRO A 86 10.77 -11.75 -10.58
CA PRO A 86 11.49 -10.48 -10.43
C PRO A 86 11.17 -9.46 -11.52
N ASP A 87 10.98 -9.94 -12.78
CA ASP A 87 10.64 -9.04 -13.89
C ASP A 87 9.28 -8.38 -13.70
N GLU A 88 8.30 -9.12 -13.16
CA GLU A 88 6.98 -8.56 -12.87
C GLU A 88 7.09 -7.43 -11.84
N LEU A 89 7.92 -7.61 -10.83
CA LEU A 89 8.10 -6.59 -9.80
C LEU A 89 8.81 -5.36 -10.37
N ARG A 90 9.82 -5.53 -11.19
CA ARG A 90 10.53 -4.40 -11.79
C ARG A 90 9.62 -3.61 -12.72
N ASP A 91 8.83 -4.29 -13.55
CA ASP A 91 7.88 -3.62 -14.46
C ASP A 91 6.81 -2.89 -13.64
N GLY A 92 6.35 -3.52 -12.57
CA GLY A 92 5.40 -2.88 -11.65
C GLY A 92 5.97 -1.62 -11.02
N GLY A 93 7.26 -1.65 -10.65
CA GLY A 93 7.93 -0.49 -10.09
C GLY A 93 7.98 0.68 -11.06
N LYS A 94 8.23 0.40 -12.33
CA LYS A 94 8.23 1.44 -13.36
C LYS A 94 6.86 2.06 -13.54
N ARG A 95 5.82 1.23 -13.61
CA ARG A 95 4.45 1.72 -13.73
C ARG A 95 4.02 2.52 -12.50
N LEU A 96 4.45 2.07 -11.33
CA LEU A 96 4.16 2.78 -10.08
C LEU A 96 4.77 4.17 -10.09
N MET A 97 6.03 4.28 -10.52
CA MET A 97 6.70 5.58 -10.58
C MET A 97 5.97 6.54 -11.51
N GLU A 98 5.55 6.09 -12.69
CA GLU A 98 4.78 6.91 -13.62
C GLU A 98 3.49 7.39 -12.97
N LYS A 99 2.79 6.51 -12.29
CA LYS A 99 1.53 6.82 -11.61
C LYS A 99 1.75 7.86 -10.50
N VAL A 100 2.79 7.69 -9.72
CA VAL A 100 3.12 8.63 -8.64
C VAL A 100 3.44 10.00 -9.20
N LEU A 101 4.19 10.06 -10.29
CA LEU A 101 4.53 11.35 -10.91
C LEU A 101 3.30 12.03 -11.50
N ASP A 102 2.32 11.25 -12.00
CA ASP A 102 1.08 11.81 -12.54
C ASP A 102 0.15 12.33 -11.45
N TYR A 103 -0.01 11.60 -10.37
CA TYR A 103 -0.99 11.94 -9.33
C TYR A 103 -0.41 12.71 -8.16
N GLN A 104 0.89 12.67 -7.96
CA GLN A 104 1.64 13.44 -6.96
C GLN A 104 1.10 13.36 -5.53
N PRO A 105 0.93 12.14 -4.96
CA PRO A 105 0.58 12.05 -3.55
C PRO A 105 1.71 12.63 -2.70
N ALA A 106 1.39 13.10 -1.50
CA ALA A 106 2.43 13.58 -0.59
C ALA A 106 3.39 12.46 -0.18
N ALA A 107 2.84 11.25 0.01
CA ALA A 107 3.65 10.08 0.34
C ALA A 107 3.17 8.85 -0.43
N LEU A 108 4.10 7.97 -0.74
CA LEU A 108 3.85 6.63 -1.27
C LEU A 108 4.30 5.64 -0.21
N ALA A 109 3.40 4.78 0.24
CA ALA A 109 3.71 3.75 1.23
C ALA A 109 3.67 2.38 0.57
N ILE A 110 4.83 1.78 0.39
CA ILE A 110 4.94 0.44 -0.20
C ILE A 110 4.87 -0.58 0.92
N LEU A 111 3.90 -1.49 0.81
CA LEU A 111 3.56 -2.43 1.88
C LEU A 111 4.32 -3.74 1.74
N GLY A 112 5.63 -3.67 1.90
CA GLY A 112 6.48 -4.85 1.83
C GLY A 112 7.90 -4.49 1.49
N LYS A 113 8.82 -4.86 2.36
CA LYS A 113 10.23 -4.51 2.22
C LYS A 113 10.89 -5.25 1.08
N ASP A 114 10.63 -6.56 0.97
CA ASP A 114 11.25 -7.38 -0.06
C ASP A 114 10.76 -6.98 -1.46
N ALA A 115 9.47 -6.67 -1.58
CA ALA A 115 8.91 -6.21 -2.85
C ALA A 115 9.55 -4.90 -3.30
N PHE A 116 9.71 -3.95 -2.36
CA PHE A 116 10.36 -2.69 -2.67
C PHE A 116 11.81 -2.91 -3.11
N ARG A 117 12.55 -3.74 -2.37
CA ARG A 117 13.94 -4.04 -2.68
C ARG A 117 14.10 -4.60 -4.09
N ARG A 118 13.22 -5.53 -4.46
CA ARG A 118 13.28 -6.16 -5.78
C ARG A 118 12.78 -5.26 -6.90
N ALA A 119 11.69 -4.53 -6.66
CA ALA A 119 11.11 -3.68 -7.70
C ALA A 119 12.02 -2.52 -8.09
N PHE A 120 12.76 -1.98 -7.12
CA PHE A 120 13.60 -0.79 -7.33
C PHE A 120 15.09 -1.08 -7.20
N LYS A 121 15.48 -2.35 -7.19
CA LYS A 121 16.87 -2.80 -7.17
C LYS A 121 17.70 -2.18 -6.05
N GLN A 122 17.12 -2.17 -4.85
CA GLN A 122 17.81 -1.66 -3.68
C GLN A 122 18.53 -2.79 -2.95
N SER A 123 19.80 -2.60 -2.59
CA SER A 123 20.57 -3.62 -1.90
C SER A 123 20.30 -3.66 -0.40
N LYS A 124 20.00 -2.50 0.18
CA LYS A 124 19.65 -2.38 1.58
C LYS A 124 18.42 -1.50 1.70
N VAL A 125 17.45 -1.96 2.46
CA VAL A 125 16.22 -1.22 2.69
C VAL A 125 15.92 -1.24 4.17
N GLU A 126 15.63 -0.09 4.75
CA GLU A 126 15.18 0.01 6.11
C GLU A 126 13.68 0.30 6.14
N TRP A 127 13.06 -0.03 7.26
CA TRP A 127 11.64 0.28 7.43
C TRP A 127 11.45 1.79 7.58
N GLY A 128 10.28 2.27 7.17
CA GLY A 128 9.91 3.66 7.36
C GLY A 128 10.26 4.54 6.19
N LYS A 129 10.54 5.80 6.48
CA LYS A 129 10.82 6.79 5.45
C LYS A 129 12.15 6.50 4.77
N GLN A 130 12.13 6.47 3.45
CA GLN A 130 13.31 6.21 2.64
C GLN A 130 14.06 7.50 2.33
N PRO A 131 15.37 7.41 2.05
CA PRO A 131 16.15 8.60 1.69
C PRO A 131 15.86 9.14 0.29
N ILE A 132 15.11 8.38 -0.51
CA ILE A 132 14.78 8.77 -1.89
C ILE A 132 13.36 9.29 -1.96
N CYS A 133 13.06 10.09 -2.99
CA CYS A 133 11.72 10.56 -3.31
C CYS A 133 11.42 10.24 -4.76
N MET A 134 10.13 10.23 -5.10
CA MET A 134 9.67 10.18 -6.49
C MET A 134 9.06 11.54 -6.79
N GLY A 135 9.83 12.42 -7.49
CA GLY A 135 9.41 13.81 -7.61
C GLY A 135 9.29 14.44 -6.22
N LYS A 136 8.12 14.94 -5.89
CA LYS A 136 7.84 15.55 -4.58
C LYS A 136 7.31 14.53 -3.57
N THR A 137 7.07 13.30 -3.98
CA THR A 137 6.45 12.28 -3.14
C THR A 137 7.50 11.60 -2.25
N GLN A 138 7.28 11.63 -0.94
CA GLN A 138 8.09 10.86 0.00
C GLN A 138 7.82 9.37 -0.23
N VAL A 139 8.86 8.55 -0.11
CA VAL A 139 8.70 7.09 -0.23
C VAL A 139 8.87 6.46 1.15
N TRP A 140 7.92 5.62 1.51
CA TRP A 140 7.91 4.88 2.78
C TRP A 140 7.80 3.39 2.51
N VAL A 141 8.42 2.59 3.37
CA VAL A 141 8.29 1.14 3.35
C VAL A 141 7.67 0.70 4.67
N LEU A 142 6.50 0.11 4.59
CA LEU A 142 5.73 -0.32 5.77
C LEU A 142 5.49 -1.83 5.71
N PRO A 143 5.19 -2.45 6.86
CA PRO A 143 4.94 -3.89 6.89
C PRO A 143 3.72 -4.27 6.05
N ASN A 144 3.83 -5.39 5.36
CA ASN A 144 2.72 -5.96 4.61
C ASN A 144 1.61 -6.36 5.60
N PRO A 145 0.37 -5.89 5.41
CA PRO A 145 -0.72 -6.18 6.36
C PRO A 145 -1.31 -7.58 6.21
N SER A 146 -0.78 -8.40 5.34
CA SER A 146 -1.23 -9.78 5.15
C SER A 146 -1.26 -10.54 6.48
N GLY A 147 -2.24 -11.42 6.65
CA GLY A 147 -2.30 -12.32 7.79
C GLY A 147 -1.12 -13.28 7.88
N LEU A 148 -0.35 -13.44 6.80
CA LEU A 148 0.86 -14.27 6.80
C LEU A 148 2.04 -13.58 7.46
N ASN A 149 1.99 -12.27 7.66
CA ASN A 149 3.04 -11.52 8.34
C ASN A 149 2.95 -11.78 9.85
N ARG A 150 4.07 -12.12 10.46
CA ARG A 150 4.13 -12.45 11.89
C ARG A 150 4.20 -11.25 12.81
N ALA A 151 4.36 -10.05 12.28
CA ALA A 151 4.36 -8.85 13.11
C ALA A 151 3.04 -8.73 13.87
N SER A 152 3.09 -8.26 15.11
CA SER A 152 1.88 -8.07 15.90
C SER A 152 1.08 -6.88 15.34
N LEU A 153 -0.20 -6.83 15.69
CA LEU A 153 -1.03 -5.70 15.30
C LEU A 153 -0.45 -4.38 15.84
N ASP A 154 -0.02 -4.37 17.09
CA ASP A 154 0.54 -3.15 17.71
C ASP A 154 1.79 -2.67 16.99
N GLU A 155 2.69 -3.59 16.65
CA GLU A 155 3.90 -3.25 15.90
C GLU A 155 3.56 -2.65 14.54
N MET A 156 2.58 -3.26 13.86
CA MET A 156 2.16 -2.81 12.55
C MET A 156 1.51 -1.43 12.62
N VAL A 157 0.61 -1.23 13.57
CA VAL A 157 -0.05 0.07 13.77
C VAL A 157 0.99 1.15 14.04
N GLU A 158 1.99 0.86 14.87
CA GLU A 158 3.02 1.84 15.19
C GLU A 158 3.81 2.26 13.95
N ALA A 159 4.15 1.29 13.07
CA ALA A 159 4.87 1.61 11.84
C ALA A 159 4.05 2.53 10.93
N TYR A 160 2.76 2.24 10.77
CA TYR A 160 1.88 3.07 9.93
C TYR A 160 1.63 4.44 10.58
N ARG A 161 1.57 4.48 11.91
CA ARG A 161 1.36 5.75 12.63
C ARG A 161 2.51 6.72 12.43
N GLN A 162 3.73 6.23 12.31
CA GLN A 162 4.88 7.09 12.04
C GLN A 162 4.67 7.89 10.76
N LEU A 163 4.13 7.25 9.73
CA LEU A 163 3.80 7.94 8.49
C LEU A 163 2.69 8.96 8.72
N TYR A 164 1.64 8.59 9.45
CA TYR A 164 0.54 9.49 9.75
C TYR A 164 1.04 10.76 10.45
N VAL A 165 1.89 10.58 11.46
CA VAL A 165 2.45 11.70 12.22
C VAL A 165 3.29 12.60 11.32
N GLU A 166 4.13 12.02 10.47
CA GLU A 166 4.97 12.79 9.56
C GLU A 166 4.12 13.64 8.60
N LEU A 167 3.06 13.05 8.05
CA LEU A 167 2.18 13.74 7.10
C LEU A 167 1.41 14.91 7.74
N HIS A 168 1.16 14.85 9.04
CA HIS A 168 0.36 15.87 9.73
C HIS A 168 1.19 16.81 10.61
N ALA A 169 2.51 16.60 10.66
CA ALA A 169 3.37 17.40 11.53
C ALA A 169 3.45 18.88 11.13
N GLY A 170 3.23 19.18 9.85
CA GLY A 170 3.29 20.55 9.34
C GLY A 170 1.97 21.28 9.37
N ASN A 171 0.91 20.68 9.91
CA ASN A 171 -0.44 21.24 9.87
C ASN A 171 -0.89 21.87 11.20
N GLU A 172 0.05 22.20 12.05
CA GLU A 172 -0.25 22.82 13.34
C GLU A 172 -0.20 24.35 13.23
#